data_79b2ab06253dd0e40a1d6eeb3f6eedc4
#
_entry.id   79b2ab06253dd0e40a1d6eeb3f6eedc4
#
_cell.length_a   1.000
_cell.length_b   1.000
_cell.length_c   1.000
_cell.angle_alpha   90.00
_cell.angle_beta   90.00
_cell.angle_gamma   90.00
#
_symmetry.space_group_name_H-M   'P 1'
#
loop_
_entity.id
_entity.type
_entity.pdbx_description
1 polymer ?
#
loop_
_entity_poly.entity_id
_entity_poly.type
_entity_poly.pdbx_seq_one_letter_code
_entity_poly.pdbx_strand_id
1 'polypeptide(L)'
;MGDILDGTKAGLTVQSDLGHVELPQDTMEAISETTQDGELTITLAAGTVDEAGKLLAGQEDVTEEALKNCSVTEVTLTSGSTEITSLDGTRMRIALPVDGEVFEDGGSYVVYQITDGGQVEKLSGKCITKDGARFVEVTAAAPGTFVAVAAEVLPFTDVTVENWFYGAVQYVYGRGLMNGTSDTIFSPDGTMNRAMLVTILYRLEGEPAVTAANAFRDVPADTWYTDAVIWADAHGIVEGVGSQQFAPVDNITREQMAVMLYRYAQYKGYDLKAGADLSQYTDAADISNWALEAIAWANAEGLITGRTAATIVPCGTATRAEAATILMRFLENAAANK
;
A
#
# COMPACT_ATOMS: atom_id res chain seq x y z
N MET A 1 -21.27 3.52 24.73
CA MET A 1 -20.57 4.49 25.58
C MET A 1 -19.21 3.86 25.84
N GLY A 2 -18.19 4.21 25.03
CA GLY A 2 -16.87 3.60 25.11
C GLY A 2 -16.03 4.28 26.18
N ASP A 3 -15.34 3.48 26.97
CA ASP A 3 -14.44 3.96 28.03
C ASP A 3 -13.20 4.61 27.42
N ILE A 4 -12.91 5.85 27.82
CA ILE A 4 -11.67 6.56 27.53
C ILE A 4 -10.60 5.97 28.46
N LEU A 5 -9.61 5.30 27.88
CA LEU A 5 -8.44 4.80 28.61
C LEU A 5 -7.29 5.81 28.54
N ASP A 6 -6.75 6.05 29.73
CA ASP A 6 -5.66 6.91 30.16
C ASP A 6 -4.51 7.09 29.14
N GLY A 7 -4.23 8.37 28.84
CA GLY A 7 -3.17 8.80 27.93
C GLY A 7 -1.75 8.57 28.47
N THR A 8 -1.21 7.40 28.25
CA THR A 8 0.23 7.17 28.29
C THR A 8 0.76 7.07 26.85
N LYS A 9 1.91 7.63 26.58
CA LYS A 9 2.77 7.71 25.38
C LYS A 9 2.63 6.65 24.22
N ALA A 10 1.49 5.99 24.05
CA ALA A 10 1.31 4.85 23.15
C ALA A 10 0.14 4.98 22.14
N GLY A 11 -0.35 6.18 21.88
CA GLY A 11 -1.54 6.37 21.02
C GLY A 11 -2.85 6.11 21.75
N LEU A 12 -3.98 6.36 21.07
CA LEU A 12 -5.34 6.17 21.57
C LEU A 12 -6.03 5.04 20.79
N THR A 13 -6.61 4.07 21.50
CA THR A 13 -7.42 3.01 20.88
C THR A 13 -8.85 3.07 21.42
N VAL A 14 -9.82 3.13 20.50
CA VAL A 14 -11.25 3.01 20.80
C VAL A 14 -11.77 1.70 20.22
N GLN A 15 -12.53 0.95 21.03
CA GLN A 15 -13.11 -0.35 20.65
C GLN A 15 -14.61 -0.35 20.86
N SER A 16 -15.35 -0.91 19.89
CA SER A 16 -16.79 -1.14 19.95
C SER A 16 -17.16 -2.36 19.11
N ASP A 17 -18.44 -2.74 19.16
CA ASP A 17 -18.99 -3.80 18.28
C ASP A 17 -18.93 -3.42 16.78
N LEU A 18 -18.78 -2.11 16.48
CA LEU A 18 -18.66 -1.58 15.12
C LEU A 18 -17.23 -1.55 14.59
N GLY A 19 -16.25 -1.95 15.41
CA GLY A 19 -14.85 -1.99 15.05
C GLY A 19 -13.93 -1.33 16.06
N HIS A 20 -12.67 -1.22 15.69
CA HIS A 20 -11.61 -0.59 16.48
C HIS A 20 -10.96 0.52 15.69
N VAL A 21 -10.70 1.66 16.34
CA VAL A 21 -9.90 2.76 15.78
C VAL A 21 -8.70 2.97 16.68
N GLU A 22 -7.51 2.98 16.10
CA GLU A 22 -6.26 3.30 16.77
C GLU A 22 -5.66 4.55 16.12
N LEU A 23 -5.42 5.57 16.94
CA LEU A 23 -4.67 6.78 16.58
C LEU A 23 -3.26 6.63 17.16
N PRO A 24 -2.22 6.42 16.35
CA PRO A 24 -0.83 6.43 16.79
C PRO A 24 -0.44 7.76 17.43
N GLN A 25 0.69 7.79 18.14
CA GLN A 25 1.14 8.97 18.88
C GLN A 25 1.39 10.17 17.95
N ASP A 26 2.02 9.95 16.81
CA ASP A 26 2.26 10.97 15.78
C ASP A 26 0.96 11.58 15.23
N THR A 27 -0.07 10.77 15.05
CA THR A 27 -1.40 11.22 14.65
C THR A 27 -2.06 12.06 15.74
N MET A 28 -1.92 11.67 17.00
CA MET A 28 -2.42 12.44 18.14
C MET A 28 -1.70 13.78 18.26
N GLU A 29 -0.39 13.83 18.04
CA GLU A 29 0.42 15.05 18.03
C GLU A 29 -0.03 15.98 16.88
N ALA A 30 -0.18 15.48 15.65
CA ALA A 30 -0.65 16.26 14.51
C ALA A 30 -2.06 16.84 14.72
N ILE A 31 -2.99 16.06 15.27
CA ILE A 31 -4.33 16.55 15.64
C ILE A 31 -4.22 17.67 16.68
N SER A 32 -3.38 17.49 17.70
CA SER A 32 -3.20 18.49 18.77
C SER A 32 -2.61 19.81 18.25
N GLU A 33 -1.73 19.76 17.24
CA GLU A 33 -1.13 20.96 16.64
C GLU A 33 -2.13 21.76 15.79
N THR A 34 -3.06 21.06 15.14
CA THR A 34 -4.05 21.68 14.23
C THR A 34 -5.33 22.13 14.93
N THR A 35 -5.61 21.60 16.11
CA THR A 35 -6.84 21.90 16.86
C THR A 35 -6.51 22.66 18.15
N GLN A 36 -7.17 23.82 18.37
CA GLN A 36 -7.02 24.58 19.61
C GLN A 36 -7.84 23.92 20.73
N ASP A 37 -7.17 23.40 21.76
CA ASP A 37 -7.71 22.97 23.08
C ASP A 37 -9.18 22.50 23.07
N GLY A 38 -9.47 21.41 22.38
CA GLY A 38 -10.79 20.78 22.36
C GLY A 38 -10.70 19.32 22.79
N GLU A 39 -11.76 18.83 23.39
CA GLU A 39 -11.92 17.40 23.66
C GLU A 39 -11.98 16.63 22.33
N LEU A 40 -11.06 15.67 22.12
CA LEU A 40 -11.09 14.79 20.95
C LEU A 40 -12.18 13.75 21.13
N THR A 41 -13.13 13.75 20.21
CA THR A 41 -14.21 12.75 20.17
C THR A 41 -14.05 11.87 18.94
N ILE A 42 -14.06 10.56 19.13
CA ILE A 42 -14.07 9.55 18.09
C ILE A 42 -15.44 8.89 18.10
N THR A 43 -16.16 8.98 16.98
CA THR A 43 -17.47 8.35 16.82
C THR A 43 -17.40 7.25 15.78
N LEU A 44 -17.91 6.06 16.12
CA LEU A 44 -18.17 4.98 15.18
C LEU A 44 -19.68 4.80 15.05
N ALA A 45 -20.17 4.84 13.82
CA ALA A 45 -21.58 4.61 13.50
C ALA A 45 -21.71 3.49 12.46
N ALA A 46 -22.76 2.68 12.59
CA ALA A 46 -23.08 1.67 11.58
C ALA A 46 -23.74 2.34 10.37
N GLY A 47 -23.21 2.10 9.17
CA GLY A 47 -23.90 2.42 7.93
C GLY A 47 -24.76 1.26 7.43
N THR A 48 -25.44 1.47 6.32
CA THR A 48 -26.31 0.47 5.69
C THR A 48 -25.77 -0.04 4.38
N VAL A 49 -26.17 -1.26 3.99
CA VAL A 49 -25.83 -1.86 2.68
C VAL A 49 -26.33 -1.01 1.51
N ASP A 50 -27.51 -0.38 1.66
CA ASP A 50 -28.09 0.50 0.63
C ASP A 50 -27.23 1.77 0.41
N GLU A 51 -26.66 2.32 1.49
CA GLU A 51 -25.72 3.45 1.41
C GLU A 51 -24.42 3.01 0.76
N ALA A 52 -23.84 1.88 1.18
CA ALA A 52 -22.66 1.32 0.56
C ALA A 52 -22.83 1.10 -0.95
N GLY A 53 -23.96 0.54 -1.38
CA GLY A 53 -24.27 0.33 -2.80
C GLY A 53 -24.33 1.63 -3.60
N LYS A 54 -24.85 2.73 -3.01
CA LYS A 54 -24.87 4.05 -3.65
C LYS A 54 -23.48 4.69 -3.71
N LEU A 55 -22.72 4.59 -2.61
CA LEU A 55 -21.38 5.17 -2.51
C LEU A 55 -20.38 4.49 -3.43
N LEU A 56 -20.52 3.17 -3.60
CA LEU A 56 -19.62 2.35 -4.44
C LEU A 56 -20.15 2.11 -5.86
N ALA A 57 -21.22 2.82 -6.26
CA ALA A 57 -21.76 2.71 -7.61
C ALA A 57 -20.71 3.09 -8.66
N GLY A 58 -20.42 2.17 -9.57
CA GLY A 58 -19.40 2.35 -10.62
C GLY A 58 -18.01 1.77 -10.28
N GLN A 59 -17.82 1.17 -9.11
CA GLN A 59 -16.62 0.37 -8.84
C GLN A 59 -16.78 -1.01 -9.52
N GLU A 60 -15.88 -1.34 -10.46
CA GLU A 60 -15.99 -2.54 -11.32
C GLU A 60 -15.92 -3.86 -10.53
N ASP A 61 -15.27 -3.85 -9.37
CA ASP A 61 -15.07 -5.03 -8.51
C ASP A 61 -16.07 -5.14 -7.36
N VAL A 62 -17.11 -4.28 -7.33
CA VAL A 62 -18.18 -4.32 -6.34
C VAL A 62 -19.46 -4.86 -6.96
N THR A 63 -19.77 -6.12 -6.66
CA THR A 63 -21.00 -6.78 -7.13
C THR A 63 -22.12 -6.66 -6.10
N GLU A 64 -23.39 -6.84 -6.52
CA GLU A 64 -24.53 -6.91 -5.60
C GLU A 64 -24.38 -8.05 -4.58
N GLU A 65 -23.76 -9.16 -4.96
CA GLU A 65 -23.50 -10.28 -4.06
C GLU A 65 -22.46 -9.92 -3.02
N ALA A 66 -21.38 -9.25 -3.41
CA ALA A 66 -20.33 -8.78 -2.49
C ALA A 66 -20.87 -7.78 -1.45
N LEU A 67 -21.86 -6.97 -1.82
CA LEU A 67 -22.48 -5.99 -0.92
C LEU A 67 -23.41 -6.65 0.12
N LYS A 68 -23.97 -7.83 -0.13
CA LYS A 68 -24.91 -8.49 0.82
C LYS A 68 -24.29 -8.75 2.19
N ASN A 69 -22.98 -9.03 2.22
CA ASN A 69 -22.22 -9.36 3.42
C ASN A 69 -21.17 -8.27 3.74
N CYS A 70 -21.36 -7.05 3.26
CA CYS A 70 -20.44 -5.97 3.56
C CYS A 70 -20.62 -5.44 4.98
N SER A 71 -19.52 -4.98 5.57
CA SER A 71 -19.54 -4.21 6.81
C SER A 71 -19.37 -2.73 6.47
N VAL A 72 -20.22 -1.88 7.04
CA VAL A 72 -20.18 -0.43 6.82
C VAL A 72 -20.03 0.26 8.16
N THR A 73 -18.93 1.00 8.32
CA THR A 73 -18.65 1.76 9.53
C THR A 73 -18.25 3.18 9.15
N GLU A 74 -18.94 4.14 9.69
CA GLU A 74 -18.59 5.55 9.61
C GLU A 74 -17.71 5.92 10.81
N VAL A 75 -16.57 6.55 10.54
CA VAL A 75 -15.64 7.04 11.54
C VAL A 75 -15.57 8.55 11.44
N THR A 76 -15.97 9.25 12.48
CA THR A 76 -15.91 10.70 12.58
C THR A 76 -14.96 11.09 13.71
N LEU A 77 -14.10 12.06 13.45
CA LEU A 77 -13.20 12.67 14.44
C LEU A 77 -13.60 14.14 14.63
N THR A 78 -13.77 14.58 15.87
CA THR A 78 -14.02 15.99 16.17
C THR A 78 -13.13 16.47 17.32
N SER A 79 -12.69 17.73 17.25
CA SER A 79 -12.07 18.42 18.38
C SER A 79 -12.97 19.59 18.81
N GLY A 80 -13.61 19.44 19.95
CA GLY A 80 -14.69 20.33 20.36
C GLY A 80 -15.85 20.32 19.35
N SER A 81 -16.11 21.44 18.67
CA SER A 81 -17.13 21.56 17.60
C SER A 81 -16.57 21.48 16.19
N THR A 82 -15.25 21.28 16.03
CA THR A 82 -14.58 21.25 14.72
C THR A 82 -14.39 19.80 14.28
N GLU A 83 -14.86 19.48 13.08
CA GLU A 83 -14.65 18.20 12.44
C GLU A 83 -13.24 18.12 11.86
N ILE A 84 -12.59 16.96 12.06
CA ILE A 84 -11.26 16.66 11.54
C ILE A 84 -11.45 15.79 10.30
N THR A 85 -11.15 16.35 9.13
CA THR A 85 -11.32 15.69 7.82
C THR A 85 -9.99 15.24 7.20
N SER A 86 -8.84 15.62 7.81
CA SER A 86 -7.49 15.23 7.41
C SER A 86 -6.65 14.92 8.64
N LEU A 87 -5.68 14.03 8.51
CA LEU A 87 -4.71 13.68 9.55
C LEU A 87 -3.31 14.26 9.26
N ASP A 88 -3.21 15.25 8.38
CA ASP A 88 -1.98 16.03 8.08
C ASP A 88 -0.74 15.18 7.81
N GLY A 89 -0.89 14.15 6.97
CA GLY A 89 0.17 13.25 6.58
C GLY A 89 0.43 12.09 7.54
N THR A 90 -0.27 12.05 8.68
CA THR A 90 -0.27 10.89 9.58
C THR A 90 -1.41 9.93 9.24
N ARG A 91 -1.51 8.81 9.95
CA ARG A 91 -2.49 7.76 9.64
C ARG A 91 -3.11 7.16 10.88
N MET A 92 -4.37 6.74 10.77
CA MET A 92 -5.05 5.92 11.76
C MET A 92 -5.17 4.47 11.29
N ARG A 93 -5.27 3.54 12.22
CA ARG A 93 -5.61 2.14 11.95
C ARG A 93 -7.07 1.90 12.31
N ILE A 94 -7.78 1.22 11.43
CA ILE A 94 -9.19 0.86 11.61
C ILE A 94 -9.32 -0.63 11.39
N ALA A 95 -9.95 -1.34 12.32
CA ALA A 95 -10.32 -2.73 12.19
C ALA A 95 -11.85 -2.84 12.12
N LEU A 96 -12.34 -3.24 10.95
CA LEU A 96 -13.77 -3.40 10.66
C LEU A 96 -14.20 -4.83 10.95
N PRO A 97 -15.33 -5.06 11.65
CA PRO A 97 -15.84 -6.40 11.87
C PRO A 97 -16.29 -7.02 10.55
N VAL A 98 -15.99 -8.29 10.34
CA VAL A 98 -16.35 -9.00 9.11
C VAL A 98 -16.84 -10.41 9.42
N ASP A 99 -17.63 -10.99 8.49
CA ASP A 99 -18.13 -12.36 8.65
C ASP A 99 -16.98 -13.37 8.61
N GLY A 100 -16.95 -14.23 9.60
CA GLY A 100 -15.95 -15.29 9.72
C GLY A 100 -16.04 -16.36 8.63
N GLU A 101 -17.22 -16.61 8.07
CA GLU A 101 -17.44 -17.65 7.06
C GLU A 101 -16.63 -17.40 5.77
N VAL A 102 -16.49 -16.13 5.36
CA VAL A 102 -15.68 -15.77 4.19
C VAL A 102 -14.21 -16.16 4.35
N PHE A 103 -13.68 -16.16 5.56
CA PHE A 103 -12.29 -16.55 5.82
C PHE A 103 -12.08 -18.07 5.82
N GLU A 104 -13.07 -18.84 6.25
CA GLU A 104 -12.97 -20.30 6.29
C GLU A 104 -12.87 -20.88 4.88
N ASP A 105 -13.46 -20.19 3.89
CA ASP A 105 -13.38 -20.54 2.48
C ASP A 105 -12.14 -19.94 1.75
N GLY A 106 -11.21 -19.34 2.50
CA GLY A 106 -10.01 -18.72 1.93
C GLY A 106 -10.25 -17.35 1.29
N GLY A 107 -11.40 -16.75 1.53
CA GLY A 107 -11.75 -15.42 1.05
C GLY A 107 -11.05 -14.30 1.81
N SER A 108 -11.16 -13.10 1.30
CA SER A 108 -10.64 -11.88 1.93
C SER A 108 -11.62 -10.73 1.78
N TYR A 109 -11.26 -9.59 2.34
CA TYR A 109 -12.02 -8.36 2.21
C TYR A 109 -11.18 -7.26 1.57
N VAL A 110 -11.83 -6.49 0.70
CA VAL A 110 -11.37 -5.20 0.24
C VAL A 110 -12.11 -4.14 1.02
N VAL A 111 -11.40 -3.12 1.45
CA VAL A 111 -12.01 -1.99 2.14
C VAL A 111 -12.00 -0.79 1.22
N TYR A 112 -13.15 -0.18 1.06
CA TYR A 112 -13.30 1.11 0.41
C TYR A 112 -13.48 2.18 1.48
N GLN A 113 -12.66 3.22 1.40
CA GLN A 113 -12.86 4.46 2.16
C GLN A 113 -13.57 5.47 1.28
N ILE A 114 -14.61 6.08 1.81
CA ILE A 114 -15.30 7.20 1.21
C ILE A 114 -15.09 8.40 2.13
N THR A 115 -14.40 9.43 1.65
CA THR A 115 -14.18 10.67 2.39
C THR A 115 -15.41 11.57 2.31
N ASP A 116 -15.50 12.59 3.18
CA ASP A 116 -16.59 13.57 3.18
C ASP A 116 -16.72 14.33 1.86
N GLY A 117 -15.65 14.43 1.09
CA GLY A 117 -15.64 14.94 -0.29
C GLY A 117 -16.20 13.98 -1.33
N GLY A 118 -16.66 12.79 -0.95
CA GLY A 118 -17.21 11.77 -1.84
C GLY A 118 -16.15 11.04 -2.68
N GLN A 119 -14.87 11.20 -2.37
CA GLN A 119 -13.80 10.43 -3.03
C GLN A 119 -13.79 9.00 -2.49
N VAL A 120 -13.70 8.04 -3.40
CA VAL A 120 -13.62 6.61 -3.08
C VAL A 120 -12.19 6.13 -3.27
N GLU A 121 -11.61 5.58 -2.21
CA GLU A 121 -10.27 5.00 -2.22
C GLU A 121 -10.36 3.52 -1.84
N LYS A 122 -9.63 2.67 -2.57
CA LYS A 122 -9.52 1.24 -2.29
C LYS A 122 -8.30 0.99 -1.41
N LEU A 123 -8.54 0.54 -0.18
CA LEU A 123 -7.50 0.25 0.81
C LEU A 123 -7.21 -1.25 0.86
N SER A 124 -5.95 -1.57 1.13
CA SER A 124 -5.54 -2.96 1.38
C SER A 124 -5.77 -3.32 2.84
N GLY A 125 -6.62 -4.31 3.05
CA GLY A 125 -6.94 -4.82 4.38
C GLY A 125 -6.08 -6.02 4.76
N LYS A 126 -5.72 -6.09 6.04
CA LYS A 126 -5.13 -7.27 6.67
C LYS A 126 -6.17 -7.94 7.54
N CYS A 127 -6.45 -9.22 7.26
CA CYS A 127 -7.34 -10.00 8.10
C CYS A 127 -6.68 -10.33 9.44
N ILE A 128 -7.38 -10.05 10.53
CA ILE A 128 -6.92 -10.32 11.90
C ILE A 128 -8.03 -10.99 12.71
N THR A 129 -7.62 -11.75 13.72
CA THR A 129 -8.54 -12.30 14.74
C THR A 129 -8.19 -11.67 16.08
N LYS A 130 -9.16 -11.09 16.74
CA LYS A 130 -9.01 -10.51 18.08
C LYS A 130 -10.18 -10.93 18.95
N ASP A 131 -9.88 -11.50 20.10
CA ASP A 131 -10.89 -11.98 21.08
C ASP A 131 -11.94 -12.94 20.48
N GLY A 132 -11.53 -13.74 19.48
CA GLY A 132 -12.40 -14.69 18.77
C GLY A 132 -13.27 -14.07 17.66
N ALA A 133 -13.27 -12.76 17.50
CA ALA A 133 -13.94 -12.06 16.39
C ALA A 133 -12.99 -11.80 15.22
N ARG A 134 -13.53 -11.74 14.02
CA ARG A 134 -12.79 -11.52 12.77
C ARG A 134 -12.91 -10.04 12.35
N PHE A 135 -11.79 -9.47 11.95
CA PHE A 135 -11.71 -8.09 11.47
C PHE A 135 -10.84 -8.01 10.22
N VAL A 136 -11.12 -7.01 9.40
CA VAL A 136 -10.16 -6.51 8.41
C VAL A 136 -9.59 -5.19 8.91
N GLU A 137 -8.27 -5.15 9.10
CA GLU A 137 -7.53 -3.96 9.53
C GLU A 137 -6.99 -3.22 8.31
N VAL A 138 -7.21 -1.92 8.26
CA VAL A 138 -6.69 -1.00 7.25
C VAL A 138 -6.03 0.20 7.89
N THR A 139 -5.19 0.87 7.12
CA THR A 139 -4.58 2.15 7.49
C THR A 139 -5.15 3.25 6.61
N ALA A 140 -5.67 4.31 7.21
CA ALA A 140 -6.32 5.41 6.51
C ALA A 140 -5.68 6.77 6.85
N ALA A 141 -5.63 7.67 5.87
CA ALA A 141 -5.08 9.03 6.02
C ALA A 141 -6.12 10.07 6.45
N ALA A 142 -7.39 9.68 6.51
CA ALA A 142 -8.51 10.54 6.91
C ALA A 142 -9.64 9.72 7.54
N PRO A 143 -10.53 10.32 8.35
CA PRO A 143 -11.79 9.72 8.71
C PRO A 143 -12.75 9.62 7.51
N GLY A 144 -13.93 9.01 7.70
CA GLY A 144 -14.95 8.85 6.66
C GLY A 144 -15.70 7.53 6.78
N THR A 145 -16.40 7.15 5.73
CA THR A 145 -17.15 5.89 5.68
C THR A 145 -16.26 4.77 5.12
N PHE A 146 -16.17 3.66 5.86
CA PHE A 146 -15.42 2.49 5.48
C PHE A 146 -16.37 1.34 5.17
N VAL A 147 -16.21 0.74 4.00
CA VAL A 147 -17.01 -0.40 3.53
C VAL A 147 -16.08 -1.58 3.29
N ALA A 148 -16.18 -2.61 4.13
CA ALA A 148 -15.49 -3.86 3.93
C ALA A 148 -16.37 -4.79 3.09
N VAL A 149 -15.91 -5.12 1.89
CA VAL A 149 -16.62 -5.95 0.92
C VAL A 149 -15.85 -7.25 0.75
N ALA A 150 -16.55 -8.39 0.77
CA ALA A 150 -15.93 -9.67 0.45
C ALA A 150 -15.33 -9.63 -0.96
N ALA A 151 -14.05 -9.95 -1.04
CA ALA A 151 -13.32 -9.93 -2.31
C ALA A 151 -13.30 -11.31 -2.95
N GLU A 152 -13.14 -11.33 -4.27
CA GLU A 152 -12.87 -12.59 -4.97
C GLU A 152 -11.61 -13.26 -4.39
N VAL A 153 -11.66 -14.57 -4.26
CA VAL A 153 -10.52 -15.38 -3.84
C VAL A 153 -9.43 -15.27 -4.89
N LEU A 154 -8.19 -15.03 -4.45
CA LEU A 154 -7.05 -15.06 -5.38
C LEU A 154 -6.97 -16.43 -6.06
N PRO A 155 -6.69 -16.51 -7.36
CA PRO A 155 -6.60 -17.78 -8.07
C PRO A 155 -5.35 -18.60 -7.69
N PHE A 156 -4.48 -18.07 -6.80
CA PHE A 156 -3.17 -18.61 -6.51
C PHE A 156 -3.20 -19.57 -5.31
N THR A 157 -2.84 -20.83 -5.55
CA THR A 157 -2.81 -21.87 -4.50
C THR A 157 -1.64 -21.72 -3.52
N ASP A 158 -0.62 -20.93 -3.89
CA ASP A 158 0.55 -20.62 -3.07
C ASP A 158 0.45 -19.26 -2.34
N VAL A 159 -0.74 -18.64 -2.35
CA VAL A 159 -1.04 -17.40 -1.62
C VAL A 159 -2.32 -17.60 -0.82
N THR A 160 -2.16 -17.64 0.51
CA THR A 160 -3.28 -17.86 1.43
C THR A 160 -3.44 -16.66 2.36
N VAL A 161 -4.62 -16.51 2.97
CA VAL A 161 -4.92 -15.39 3.91
C VAL A 161 -3.98 -15.34 5.11
N GLU A 162 -3.30 -16.43 5.45
CA GLU A 162 -2.32 -16.51 6.53
C GLU A 162 -0.97 -15.89 6.13
N ASN A 163 -0.74 -15.67 4.85
CA ASN A 163 0.51 -15.08 4.38
C ASN A 163 0.55 -13.59 4.67
N TRP A 164 1.66 -13.10 5.21
CA TRP A 164 1.86 -11.69 5.51
C TRP A 164 1.74 -10.76 4.29
N PHE A 165 1.93 -11.31 3.09
CA PHE A 165 1.87 -10.60 1.81
C PHE A 165 0.51 -10.76 1.09
N TYR A 166 -0.46 -11.47 1.68
CA TYR A 166 -1.73 -11.75 1.02
C TYR A 166 -2.42 -10.48 0.49
N GLY A 167 -2.64 -9.49 1.37
CA GLY A 167 -3.28 -8.23 0.99
C GLY A 167 -2.49 -7.46 -0.08
N ALA A 168 -1.15 -7.54 -0.05
CA ALA A 168 -0.33 -6.91 -1.06
C ALA A 168 -0.46 -7.60 -2.43
N VAL A 169 -0.49 -8.93 -2.45
CA VAL A 169 -0.71 -9.69 -3.71
C VAL A 169 -2.09 -9.38 -4.28
N GLN A 170 -3.12 -9.37 -3.44
CA GLN A 170 -4.48 -9.01 -3.84
C GLN A 170 -4.54 -7.59 -4.43
N TYR A 171 -3.86 -6.63 -3.77
CA TYR A 171 -3.79 -5.25 -4.23
C TYR A 171 -3.17 -5.11 -5.62
N VAL A 172 -2.00 -5.74 -5.84
CA VAL A 172 -1.29 -5.62 -7.13
C VAL A 172 -1.93 -6.48 -8.22
N TYR A 173 -2.51 -7.63 -7.87
CA TYR A 173 -3.23 -8.49 -8.81
C TYR A 173 -4.55 -7.86 -9.27
N GLY A 174 -5.38 -7.39 -8.33
CA GLY A 174 -6.65 -6.73 -8.64
C GLY A 174 -6.52 -5.46 -9.49
N ARG A 175 -5.32 -4.86 -9.53
CA ARG A 175 -5.00 -3.71 -10.40
C ARG A 175 -4.28 -4.10 -11.69
N GLY A 176 -4.11 -5.39 -11.97
CA GLY A 176 -3.40 -5.87 -13.16
C GLY A 176 -1.90 -5.55 -13.18
N LEU A 177 -1.32 -5.13 -12.05
CA LEU A 177 0.09 -4.74 -11.96
C LEU A 177 1.02 -5.94 -11.93
N MET A 178 0.65 -6.96 -11.17
CA MET A 178 1.38 -8.23 -11.09
C MET A 178 0.43 -9.39 -11.29
N ASN A 179 0.78 -10.27 -12.22
CA ASN A 179 0.08 -11.53 -12.47
C ASN A 179 0.81 -12.70 -11.83
N GLY A 180 0.17 -13.87 -11.79
CA GLY A 180 0.84 -15.12 -11.44
C GLY A 180 1.95 -15.48 -12.43
N THR A 181 2.81 -16.40 -12.02
CA THR A 181 3.75 -17.09 -12.93
C THR A 181 3.03 -18.18 -13.74
N SER A 182 1.84 -18.57 -13.28
CA SER A 182 0.83 -19.33 -14.00
C SER A 182 -0.56 -18.89 -13.55
N ASP A 183 -1.61 -19.49 -14.09
CA ASP A 183 -3.01 -19.17 -13.74
C ASP A 183 -3.30 -19.41 -12.24
N THR A 184 -2.58 -20.34 -11.60
CA THR A 184 -2.83 -20.76 -10.22
C THR A 184 -1.64 -20.60 -9.28
N ILE A 185 -0.52 -20.02 -9.73
CA ILE A 185 0.70 -19.86 -8.95
C ILE A 185 1.20 -18.42 -9.06
N PHE A 186 1.39 -17.77 -7.93
CA PHE A 186 1.98 -16.42 -7.85
C PHE A 186 3.50 -16.46 -7.75
N SER A 187 4.07 -17.51 -7.15
CA SER A 187 5.50 -17.65 -6.81
C SER A 187 6.00 -16.53 -5.89
N PRO A 188 5.46 -16.39 -4.66
CA PRO A 188 5.79 -15.29 -3.75
C PRO A 188 7.29 -15.20 -3.41
N ASP A 189 7.96 -16.35 -3.25
CA ASP A 189 9.39 -16.43 -2.96
C ASP A 189 10.28 -16.32 -4.21
N GLY A 190 9.68 -16.31 -5.40
CA GLY A 190 10.39 -16.09 -6.65
C GLY A 190 11.02 -14.70 -6.68
N THR A 191 12.20 -14.56 -7.32
CA THR A 191 12.87 -13.27 -7.43
C THR A 191 12.25 -12.40 -8.51
N MET A 192 12.22 -11.08 -8.25
CA MET A 192 11.92 -10.09 -9.27
C MET A 192 13.16 -9.81 -10.12
N ASN A 193 12.97 -9.62 -11.41
CA ASN A 193 14.02 -9.07 -12.27
C ASN A 193 13.75 -7.59 -12.61
N ARG A 194 14.75 -6.94 -13.18
CA ARG A 194 14.71 -5.51 -13.50
C ARG A 194 13.59 -5.18 -14.50
N ALA A 195 13.41 -6.02 -15.53
CA ALA A 195 12.35 -5.82 -16.53
C ALA A 195 10.94 -5.94 -15.93
N MET A 196 10.74 -6.83 -14.96
CA MET A 196 9.45 -6.96 -14.28
C MET A 196 9.05 -5.68 -13.58
N LEU A 197 9.94 -5.06 -12.81
CA LEU A 197 9.61 -3.82 -12.11
C LEU A 197 9.30 -2.69 -13.09
N VAL A 198 10.11 -2.52 -14.12
CA VAL A 198 9.90 -1.46 -15.12
C VAL A 198 8.57 -1.65 -15.86
N THR A 199 8.20 -2.88 -16.18
CA THR A 199 6.90 -3.17 -16.81
C THR A 199 5.72 -2.83 -15.90
N ILE A 200 5.85 -3.03 -14.58
CA ILE A 200 4.82 -2.60 -13.63
C ILE A 200 4.68 -1.08 -13.64
N LEU A 201 5.77 -0.33 -13.61
CA LEU A 201 5.74 1.13 -13.66
C LEU A 201 5.15 1.65 -14.98
N TYR A 202 5.45 0.99 -16.08
CA TYR A 202 4.89 1.31 -17.40
C TYR A 202 3.38 1.07 -17.46
N ARG A 203 2.89 -0.04 -16.88
CA ARG A 203 1.46 -0.33 -16.73
C ARG A 203 0.73 0.70 -15.87
N LEU A 204 1.37 1.19 -14.81
CA LEU A 204 0.81 2.27 -13.97
C LEU A 204 0.53 3.55 -14.76
N GLU A 205 1.27 3.79 -15.84
CA GLU A 205 1.06 4.93 -16.74
C GLU A 205 0.11 4.60 -17.92
N GLY A 206 -0.53 3.42 -17.90
CA GLY A 206 -1.44 3.01 -18.96
C GLY A 206 -0.74 2.62 -20.26
N GLU A 207 0.51 2.18 -20.19
CA GLU A 207 1.31 1.69 -21.33
C GLU A 207 1.37 2.72 -22.48
N PRO A 208 1.87 3.94 -22.25
CA PRO A 208 1.88 5.00 -23.26
C PRO A 208 2.69 4.62 -24.49
N ALA A 209 2.31 5.13 -25.67
CA ALA A 209 3.02 4.86 -26.92
C ALA A 209 4.49 5.30 -26.82
N VAL A 210 5.41 4.44 -27.22
CA VAL A 210 6.86 4.66 -27.16
C VAL A 210 7.38 5.10 -28.52
N THR A 211 8.03 6.26 -28.57
CA THR A 211 8.63 6.82 -29.79
C THR A 211 10.14 7.00 -29.68
N ALA A 212 10.70 6.81 -28.49
CA ALA A 212 12.14 6.93 -28.25
C ALA A 212 12.91 5.75 -28.85
N ALA A 213 14.19 5.96 -29.13
CA ALA A 213 15.07 4.89 -29.60
C ALA A 213 15.52 4.03 -28.42
N ASN A 214 15.68 2.74 -28.66
CA ASN A 214 16.26 1.82 -27.69
C ASN A 214 17.77 2.09 -27.50
N ALA A 215 18.18 2.45 -26.30
CA ALA A 215 19.56 2.72 -25.93
C ALA A 215 20.36 1.45 -25.54
N PHE A 216 19.67 0.32 -25.31
CA PHE A 216 20.27 -0.88 -24.74
C PHE A 216 20.41 -2.02 -25.78
N ARG A 217 21.58 -2.63 -25.80
CA ARG A 217 21.89 -3.71 -26.75
C ARG A 217 21.30 -5.06 -26.35
N ASP A 218 21.03 -5.24 -25.06
CA ASP A 218 20.49 -6.46 -24.45
C ASP A 218 18.96 -6.39 -24.23
N VAL A 219 18.32 -5.39 -24.81
CA VAL A 219 16.85 -5.27 -24.87
C VAL A 219 16.42 -5.53 -26.32
N PRO A 220 16.07 -6.77 -26.69
CA PRO A 220 15.61 -7.09 -28.04
C PRO A 220 14.31 -6.37 -28.37
N ALA A 221 14.06 -6.14 -29.66
CA ALA A 221 12.75 -5.70 -30.12
C ALA A 221 11.69 -6.78 -29.85
N ASP A 222 10.43 -6.35 -29.70
CA ASP A 222 9.25 -7.23 -29.63
C ASP A 222 9.23 -8.22 -28.45
N THR A 223 9.91 -7.90 -27.33
CA THR A 223 9.74 -8.63 -26.07
C THR A 223 8.71 -7.93 -25.19
N TRP A 224 8.17 -8.64 -24.21
CA TRP A 224 7.14 -8.12 -23.30
C TRP A 224 7.57 -6.90 -22.46
N TYR A 225 8.88 -6.64 -22.36
CA TYR A 225 9.45 -5.52 -21.61
C TYR A 225 10.08 -4.43 -22.50
N THR A 226 10.13 -4.61 -23.82
CA THR A 226 10.86 -3.69 -24.72
C THR A 226 10.38 -2.26 -24.56
N ASP A 227 9.10 -2.01 -24.74
CA ASP A 227 8.52 -0.69 -24.67
C ASP A 227 8.62 -0.08 -23.27
N ALA A 228 8.44 -0.91 -22.25
CA ALA A 228 8.57 -0.48 -20.87
C ALA A 228 9.99 0.03 -20.55
N VAL A 229 11.02 -0.69 -21.01
CA VAL A 229 12.42 -0.29 -20.78
C VAL A 229 12.76 1.00 -21.53
N ILE A 230 12.37 1.09 -22.81
CA ILE A 230 12.60 2.30 -23.63
C ILE A 230 11.87 3.51 -23.02
N TRP A 231 10.64 3.34 -22.59
CA TRP A 231 9.86 4.37 -21.92
C TRP A 231 10.55 4.85 -20.64
N ALA A 232 10.95 3.93 -19.79
CA ALA A 232 11.57 4.24 -18.50
C ALA A 232 12.93 4.94 -18.63
N ASP A 233 13.74 4.54 -19.63
CA ASP A 233 15.00 5.21 -19.96
C ASP A 233 14.75 6.64 -20.46
N ALA A 234 13.80 6.81 -21.39
CA ALA A 234 13.44 8.11 -21.94
C ALA A 234 12.95 9.13 -20.88
N HIS A 235 12.39 8.64 -19.76
CA HIS A 235 11.90 9.45 -18.65
C HIS A 235 12.87 9.49 -17.45
N GLY A 236 14.09 8.94 -17.58
CA GLY A 236 15.09 8.94 -16.53
C GLY A 236 14.77 8.09 -15.31
N ILE A 237 13.80 7.18 -15.42
CA ILE A 237 13.39 6.27 -14.35
C ILE A 237 14.42 5.16 -14.16
N VAL A 238 15.03 4.71 -15.24
CA VAL A 238 16.07 3.69 -15.21
C VAL A 238 17.35 4.17 -15.87
N GLU A 239 18.44 3.52 -15.47
CA GLU A 239 19.73 3.59 -16.14
C GLU A 239 20.23 2.16 -16.39
N GLY A 240 21.12 2.03 -17.35
CA GLY A 240 21.82 0.77 -17.62
C GLY A 240 22.85 0.42 -16.55
N VAL A 241 23.32 -0.81 -16.60
CA VAL A 241 24.39 -1.34 -15.73
C VAL A 241 25.79 -1.08 -16.30
N GLY A 242 25.88 -0.31 -17.36
CA GLY A 242 27.11 -0.02 -18.11
C GLY A 242 27.14 -0.70 -19.47
N SER A 243 28.08 -0.28 -20.34
CA SER A 243 28.27 -0.89 -21.68
C SER A 243 27.02 -0.94 -22.56
N GLN A 244 26.09 0.01 -22.42
CA GLN A 244 24.78 0.01 -23.10
C GLN A 244 23.94 -1.26 -22.80
N GLN A 245 24.04 -1.77 -21.59
CA GLN A 245 23.22 -2.89 -21.11
C GLN A 245 22.24 -2.44 -20.03
N PHE A 246 21.03 -2.91 -20.12
CA PHE A 246 19.98 -2.73 -19.10
C PHE A 246 19.97 -3.88 -18.10
N ALA A 247 20.40 -5.08 -18.50
CA ALA A 247 20.32 -6.33 -17.75
C ALA A 247 18.86 -6.69 -17.37
N PRO A 248 17.94 -6.86 -18.36
CA PRO A 248 16.51 -7.02 -18.11
C PRO A 248 16.15 -8.24 -17.27
N VAL A 249 16.90 -9.33 -17.41
CA VAL A 249 16.63 -10.62 -16.74
C VAL A 249 17.41 -10.79 -15.43
N ASP A 250 18.31 -9.87 -15.10
CA ASP A 250 19.04 -9.91 -13.82
C ASP A 250 18.09 -9.63 -12.66
N ASN A 251 18.26 -10.38 -11.57
CA ASN A 251 17.49 -10.15 -10.35
C ASN A 251 17.72 -8.74 -9.82
N ILE A 252 16.65 -8.04 -9.51
CA ILE A 252 16.73 -6.69 -8.97
C ILE A 252 17.11 -6.73 -7.49
N THR A 253 18.08 -5.91 -7.08
CA THR A 253 18.39 -5.72 -5.67
C THR A 253 17.41 -4.73 -5.02
N ARG A 254 17.30 -4.77 -3.69
CA ARG A 254 16.45 -3.88 -2.93
C ARG A 254 16.85 -2.41 -3.12
N GLU A 255 18.15 -2.12 -3.17
CA GLU A 255 18.64 -0.76 -3.46
C GLU A 255 18.33 -0.31 -4.90
N GLN A 256 18.42 -1.21 -5.90
CA GLN A 256 18.02 -0.88 -7.27
C GLN A 256 16.52 -0.61 -7.38
N MET A 257 15.71 -1.40 -6.67
CA MET A 257 14.27 -1.18 -6.61
C MET A 257 13.93 0.18 -5.98
N ALA A 258 14.61 0.54 -4.88
CA ALA A 258 14.44 1.85 -4.26
C ALA A 258 14.75 2.99 -5.23
N VAL A 259 15.85 2.89 -5.99
CA VAL A 259 16.25 3.94 -6.95
C VAL A 259 15.25 4.08 -8.10
N MET A 260 14.74 2.96 -8.63
CA MET A 260 13.73 3.02 -9.70
C MET A 260 12.42 3.65 -9.19
N LEU A 261 11.97 3.32 -7.98
CA LEU A 261 10.78 3.92 -7.38
C LEU A 261 10.98 5.39 -7.04
N TYR A 262 12.16 5.77 -6.52
CA TYR A 262 12.52 7.15 -6.23
C TYR A 262 12.49 8.03 -7.50
N ARG A 263 13.11 7.55 -8.59
CA ARG A 263 13.11 8.25 -9.88
C ARG A 263 11.72 8.30 -10.51
N TYR A 264 10.93 7.25 -10.35
CA TYR A 264 9.54 7.27 -10.79
C TYR A 264 8.72 8.28 -9.97
N ALA A 265 8.92 8.38 -8.66
CA ALA A 265 8.31 9.40 -7.83
C ALA A 265 8.73 10.82 -8.25
N GLN A 266 10.00 11.04 -8.63
CA GLN A 266 10.45 12.29 -9.25
C GLN A 266 9.71 12.60 -10.55
N TYR A 267 9.60 11.61 -11.42
CA TYR A 267 8.87 11.76 -12.70
C TYR A 267 7.41 12.15 -12.45
N LYS A 268 6.77 11.61 -11.42
CA LYS A 268 5.39 11.96 -11.01
C LYS A 268 5.28 13.31 -10.29
N GLY A 269 6.39 13.92 -9.88
CA GLY A 269 6.40 15.16 -9.10
C GLY A 269 5.96 14.98 -7.64
N TYR A 270 6.13 13.79 -7.06
CA TYR A 270 5.84 13.53 -5.65
C TYR A 270 6.84 14.23 -4.72
N ASP A 271 6.45 14.48 -3.47
CA ASP A 271 7.37 15.03 -2.46
C ASP A 271 8.42 13.98 -2.06
N LEU A 272 9.70 14.35 -2.19
CA LEU A 272 10.85 13.48 -1.92
C LEU A 272 11.70 13.99 -0.74
N LYS A 273 11.15 14.89 0.08
CA LYS A 273 11.91 15.52 1.18
C LYS A 273 12.16 14.58 2.36
N ALA A 274 11.36 13.54 2.52
CA ALA A 274 11.56 12.58 3.59
C ALA A 274 12.89 11.83 3.41
N GLY A 275 13.65 11.70 4.50
CA GLY A 275 14.90 10.94 4.53
C GLY A 275 15.13 10.38 5.92
N ALA A 276 15.11 9.03 6.06
CA ALA A 276 15.35 8.38 7.34
C ALA A 276 16.83 8.39 7.72
N ASP A 277 17.10 8.44 9.01
CA ASP A 277 18.39 8.06 9.56
C ASP A 277 18.53 6.52 9.51
N LEU A 278 19.47 6.05 8.70
CA LEU A 278 19.72 4.62 8.48
C LEU A 278 20.73 4.03 9.50
N SER A 279 21.24 4.82 10.44
CA SER A 279 22.26 4.39 11.41
C SER A 279 21.81 3.24 12.31
N GLN A 280 20.51 3.01 12.43
CA GLN A 280 19.94 1.85 13.14
C GLN A 280 20.23 0.51 12.46
N TYR A 281 20.57 0.50 11.16
CA TYR A 281 20.89 -0.72 10.45
C TYR A 281 22.38 -1.00 10.44
N THR A 282 22.78 -2.17 10.89
CA THR A 282 24.20 -2.57 11.02
C THR A 282 24.89 -2.72 9.68
N ASP A 283 24.12 -2.91 8.61
CA ASP A 283 24.55 -3.06 7.22
C ASP A 283 24.30 -1.80 6.36
N ALA A 284 24.06 -0.66 7.01
CA ALA A 284 23.88 0.61 6.28
C ALA A 284 25.12 1.00 5.43
N ALA A 285 26.31 0.58 5.85
CA ALA A 285 27.55 0.81 5.11
C ALA A 285 27.64 0.00 3.79
N ASP A 286 26.80 -1.01 3.62
CA ASP A 286 26.74 -1.82 2.39
C ASP A 286 25.86 -1.18 1.31
N ILE A 287 25.14 -0.08 1.65
CA ILE A 287 24.36 0.69 0.68
C ILE A 287 25.29 1.39 -0.29
N SER A 288 25.08 1.18 -1.58
CA SER A 288 25.84 1.86 -2.63
C SER A 288 25.63 3.38 -2.57
N ASN A 289 26.67 4.19 -2.77
CA ASN A 289 26.57 5.63 -2.73
C ASN A 289 25.48 6.22 -3.65
N TRP A 290 25.26 5.59 -4.81
CA TRP A 290 24.23 5.99 -5.76
C TRP A 290 22.79 5.68 -5.31
N ALA A 291 22.63 4.81 -4.32
CA ALA A 291 21.33 4.38 -3.80
C ALA A 291 20.97 4.99 -2.43
N LEU A 292 21.93 5.67 -1.79
CA LEU A 292 21.79 6.12 -0.39
C LEU A 292 20.55 7.03 -0.21
N GLU A 293 20.39 8.02 -1.08
CA GLU A 293 19.25 8.93 -1.01
C GLU A 293 17.92 8.21 -1.24
N ALA A 294 17.86 7.33 -2.23
CA ALA A 294 16.66 6.58 -2.54
C ALA A 294 16.28 5.57 -1.44
N ILE A 295 17.25 4.92 -0.81
CA ILE A 295 16.99 4.03 0.33
C ILE A 295 16.54 4.82 1.55
N ALA A 296 17.16 5.97 1.84
CA ALA A 296 16.76 6.82 2.96
C ALA A 296 15.32 7.34 2.78
N TRP A 297 14.97 7.78 1.57
CA TRP A 297 13.61 8.15 1.23
C TRP A 297 12.64 6.96 1.34
N ALA A 298 12.95 5.84 0.71
CA ALA A 298 12.07 4.68 0.73
C ALA A 298 11.85 4.10 2.14
N ASN A 299 12.85 4.26 3.04
CA ASN A 299 12.73 3.87 4.43
C ASN A 299 11.86 4.85 5.22
N ALA A 300 12.03 6.17 5.02
CA ALA A 300 11.19 7.20 5.64
C ALA A 300 9.72 7.06 5.25
N GLU A 301 9.46 6.74 3.98
CA GLU A 301 8.11 6.48 3.46
C GLU A 301 7.56 5.08 3.85
N GLY A 302 8.31 4.29 4.62
CA GLY A 302 7.91 2.94 5.02
C GLY A 302 7.83 1.92 3.86
N LEU A 303 8.34 2.26 2.68
CA LEU A 303 8.32 1.39 1.50
C LEU A 303 9.28 0.22 1.65
N ILE A 304 10.53 0.54 1.99
CA ILE A 304 11.60 -0.43 2.23
C ILE A 304 12.01 -0.37 3.68
N THR A 305 11.49 -1.28 4.46
CA THR A 305 11.89 -1.48 5.86
C THR A 305 13.00 -2.54 5.95
N GLY A 306 13.61 -2.68 7.12
CA GLY A 306 14.57 -3.76 7.35
C GLY A 306 13.96 -5.16 7.15
N ARG A 307 14.75 -6.12 6.67
CA ARG A 307 14.36 -7.53 6.74
C ARG A 307 14.35 -8.04 8.18
N THR A 308 15.15 -7.41 9.01
CA THR A 308 15.14 -7.53 10.47
C THR A 308 15.13 -6.14 11.08
N ALA A 309 14.95 -6.04 12.40
CA ALA A 309 15.07 -4.77 13.10
C ALA A 309 16.47 -4.11 12.94
N ALA A 310 17.50 -4.90 12.60
CA ALA A 310 18.89 -4.45 12.55
C ALA A 310 19.52 -4.46 11.15
N THR A 311 18.84 -4.97 10.11
CA THR A 311 19.43 -5.11 8.76
C THR A 311 18.47 -4.71 7.68
N ILE A 312 18.90 -3.87 6.72
CA ILE A 312 18.11 -3.42 5.57
C ILE A 312 18.34 -4.30 4.32
N VAL A 313 19.49 -4.95 4.23
CA VAL A 313 19.92 -5.87 3.17
C VAL A 313 19.85 -5.22 1.77
N PRO A 314 20.62 -4.15 1.50
CA PRO A 314 20.47 -3.34 0.28
C PRO A 314 20.80 -4.13 -1.01
N CYS A 315 21.84 -4.95 -0.96
CA CYS A 315 22.29 -5.78 -2.09
C CYS A 315 21.50 -7.10 -2.22
N GLY A 316 20.58 -7.41 -1.30
CA GLY A 316 19.72 -8.58 -1.38
C GLY A 316 18.71 -8.45 -2.51
N THR A 317 18.40 -9.56 -3.18
CA THR A 317 17.36 -9.58 -4.23
C THR A 317 15.96 -9.44 -3.63
N ALA A 318 15.07 -8.69 -4.27
CA ALA A 318 13.69 -8.61 -3.87
C ALA A 318 12.90 -9.83 -4.35
N THR A 319 12.10 -10.42 -3.47
CA THR A 319 11.15 -11.46 -3.87
C THR A 319 9.88 -10.81 -4.45
N ARG A 320 9.06 -11.60 -5.14
CA ARG A 320 7.78 -11.12 -5.70
C ARG A 320 6.81 -10.67 -4.61
N ALA A 321 6.78 -11.35 -3.46
CA ALA A 321 5.99 -10.94 -2.30
C ALA A 321 6.48 -9.61 -1.69
N GLU A 322 7.80 -9.44 -1.55
CA GLU A 322 8.40 -8.18 -1.10
C GLU A 322 8.07 -7.05 -2.08
N ALA A 323 8.21 -7.31 -3.39
CA ALA A 323 7.90 -6.32 -4.42
C ALA A 323 6.42 -5.91 -4.43
N ALA A 324 5.50 -6.88 -4.31
CA ALA A 324 4.08 -6.59 -4.17
C ALA A 324 3.79 -5.66 -2.99
N THR A 325 4.41 -5.94 -1.83
CA THR A 325 4.23 -5.14 -0.62
C THR A 325 4.80 -3.73 -0.75
N ILE A 326 5.98 -3.59 -1.37
CA ILE A 326 6.60 -2.28 -1.60
C ILE A 326 5.76 -1.46 -2.59
N LEU A 327 5.27 -2.08 -3.67
CA LEU A 327 4.42 -1.42 -4.65
C LEU A 327 3.07 -0.98 -4.06
N MET A 328 2.43 -1.83 -3.26
CA MET A 328 1.20 -1.48 -2.56
C MET A 328 1.41 -0.23 -1.70
N ARG A 329 2.41 -0.25 -0.81
CA ARG A 329 2.73 0.89 0.07
C ARG A 329 3.06 2.15 -0.72
N PHE A 330 3.82 2.01 -1.79
CA PHE A 330 4.17 3.13 -2.67
C PHE A 330 2.92 3.80 -3.26
N LEU A 331 1.97 3.01 -3.75
CA LEU A 331 0.75 3.53 -4.36
C LEU A 331 -0.22 4.13 -3.33
N GLU A 332 -0.30 3.53 -2.14
CA GLU A 332 -1.09 4.07 -1.02
C GLU A 332 -0.53 5.42 -0.55
N ASN A 333 0.80 5.55 -0.42
CA ASN A 333 1.45 6.81 -0.05
C ASN A 333 1.30 7.86 -1.17
N ALA A 334 1.40 7.47 -2.43
CA ALA A 334 1.21 8.34 -3.57
C ALA A 334 -0.22 8.89 -3.67
N ALA A 335 -1.23 8.11 -3.27
CA ALA A 335 -2.61 8.56 -3.21
C ALA A 335 -2.83 9.58 -2.10
N ALA A 336 -2.14 9.43 -0.95
CA ALA A 336 -2.23 10.35 0.19
C ALA A 336 -1.52 11.70 -0.05
N ASN A 337 -0.58 11.76 -0.99
CA ASN A 337 0.24 12.95 -1.29
C ASN A 337 -0.26 13.75 -2.53
N LYS A 338 -1.47 13.46 -3.02
CA LYS A 338 -2.18 14.23 -4.05
C LYS A 338 -3.13 15.21 -3.42
#